data_33d09762374ffb9a21fce1a7e462389a
#
_entry.id   33d09762374ffb9a21fce1a7e462389a
#
_cell.length_a   1.000
_cell.length_b   1.000
_cell.length_c   1.000
_cell.angle_alpha   90.00
_cell.angle_beta   90.00
_cell.angle_gamma   90.00
#
_symmetry.space_group_name_H-M   'P 1'
#
loop_
_entity.id
_entity.type
_entity.pdbx_description
1 polymer ?
#
loop_
_entity_poly.entity_id
_entity_poly.type
_entity_poly.pdbx_seq_one_letter_code
_entity_poly.pdbx_strand_id
1 'polypeptide(L)'
;MNWSDDARLLRHPFVTYGELAAAEDARPLRTALGRALLLLLVIGAFVSLTSSGRLVAFHVVGTMIFWSFLPLIQGAVFAATARLVAPRFGVKAALALHFRGYAPWHLFLLATAGVCLFAPDVAAVMLALLRFGVLPGLLLATWIASGLLTFACFRSGMALSRGRASAAMALYYLGYVSAIVSYYLAMNQIQPQLPWAP
;
A
#
# COMPACT_ATOMS: atom_id res chain seq x y z
N MET A 1 17.01 2.00 1.31
CA MET A 1 15.76 1.87 2.09
C MET A 1 16.19 1.64 3.53
N ASN A 2 15.66 2.40 4.50
CA ASN A 2 16.09 2.27 5.90
C ASN A 2 15.01 1.52 6.69
N TRP A 3 15.22 0.23 6.95
CA TRP A 3 14.28 -0.63 7.67
C TRP A 3 14.13 -0.23 9.14
N SER A 4 15.13 0.46 9.72
CA SER A 4 15.04 0.97 11.08
C SER A 4 13.97 2.05 11.23
N ASP A 5 13.79 2.90 10.20
CA ASP A 5 12.72 3.91 10.18
C ASP A 5 11.33 3.24 10.08
N ASP A 6 11.21 2.12 9.35
CA ASP A 6 9.95 1.39 9.22
C ASP A 6 9.56 0.71 10.54
N ALA A 7 10.53 0.12 11.25
CA ALA A 7 10.30 -0.44 12.57
C ALA A 7 9.91 0.64 13.60
N ARG A 8 10.55 1.83 13.55
CA ARG A 8 10.18 2.98 14.39
C ARG A 8 8.79 3.49 14.03
N LEU A 9 8.44 3.55 12.74
CA LEU A 9 7.15 3.99 12.26
C LEU A 9 6.02 3.10 12.78
N LEU A 10 6.23 1.79 12.81
CA LEU A 10 5.24 0.83 13.34
C LEU A 10 5.10 0.91 14.87
N ARG A 11 6.18 1.21 15.60
CA ARG A 11 6.16 1.30 17.06
C ARG A 11 5.70 2.66 17.58
N HIS A 12 6.12 3.74 16.93
CA HIS A 12 5.91 5.13 17.36
C HIS A 12 5.47 6.02 16.18
N PRO A 13 4.30 5.74 15.54
CA PRO A 13 3.90 6.37 14.28
C PRO A 13 3.83 7.90 14.37
N PHE A 14 3.26 8.43 15.43
CA PHE A 14 3.06 9.87 15.58
C PHE A 14 4.37 10.65 15.72
N VAL A 15 5.32 10.14 16.51
CA VAL A 15 6.65 10.75 16.70
C VAL A 15 7.43 10.66 15.39
N THR A 16 7.48 9.47 14.82
CA THR A 16 8.27 9.21 13.61
C THR A 16 7.77 10.02 12.41
N TYR A 17 6.44 10.16 12.21
CA TYR A 17 5.94 11.01 11.13
C TYR A 17 6.25 12.49 11.35
N GLY A 18 6.24 13.00 12.59
CA GLY A 18 6.67 14.35 12.90
C GLY A 18 8.14 14.60 12.55
N GLU A 19 9.04 13.70 12.95
CA GLU A 19 10.47 13.77 12.63
C GLU A 19 10.73 13.65 11.12
N LEU A 20 10.02 12.74 10.45
CA LEU A 20 10.14 12.55 9.01
C LEU A 20 9.67 13.78 8.23
N ALA A 21 8.59 14.41 8.64
CA ALA A 21 8.10 15.62 8.00
C ALA A 21 9.10 16.78 8.13
N ALA A 22 9.73 16.92 9.31
CA ALA A 22 10.76 17.93 9.52
C ALA A 22 12.05 17.66 8.69
N ALA A 23 12.35 16.41 8.37
CA ALA A 23 13.53 16.00 7.61
C ALA A 23 13.30 15.94 6.09
N GLU A 24 12.07 16.11 5.62
CA GLU A 24 11.67 15.77 4.24
C GLU A 24 12.10 16.76 3.17
N ASP A 25 12.45 17.98 3.50
CA ASP A 25 13.05 18.91 2.52
C ASP A 25 14.36 18.36 1.90
N ALA A 26 14.94 17.32 2.49
CA ALA A 26 16.19 16.70 2.04
C ALA A 26 16.02 15.34 1.30
N ARG A 27 14.81 14.75 1.23
CA ARG A 27 14.65 13.38 0.67
C ARG A 27 13.96 13.36 -0.69
N PRO A 28 14.58 12.78 -1.72
CA PRO A 28 14.01 12.77 -3.07
C PRO A 28 12.78 11.85 -3.15
N LEU A 29 11.77 12.26 -3.92
CA LEU A 29 10.60 11.47 -4.33
C LEU A 29 10.97 10.04 -4.81
N ARG A 30 12.19 9.88 -5.33
CA ARG A 30 12.77 8.58 -5.73
C ARG A 30 12.71 7.53 -4.62
N THR A 31 12.94 7.91 -3.35
CA THR A 31 12.86 6.97 -2.21
C THR A 31 11.42 6.51 -1.96
N ALA A 32 10.44 7.40 -2.16
CA ALA A 32 9.03 7.09 -2.01
C ALA A 32 8.53 6.16 -3.14
N LEU A 33 8.90 6.45 -4.37
CA LEU A 33 8.58 5.59 -5.53
C LEU A 33 9.20 4.20 -5.40
N GLY A 34 10.42 4.10 -4.83
CA GLY A 34 11.05 2.82 -4.56
C GLY A 34 10.22 1.91 -3.65
N ARG A 35 9.45 2.48 -2.70
CA ARG A 35 8.54 1.72 -1.84
C ARG A 35 7.30 1.21 -2.57
N ALA A 36 6.73 2.04 -3.45
CA ALA A 36 5.62 1.60 -4.29
C ALA A 36 6.06 0.48 -5.25
N LEU A 37 7.24 0.61 -5.86
CA LEU A 37 7.82 -0.44 -6.71
C LEU A 37 8.11 -1.72 -5.93
N LEU A 38 8.65 -1.61 -4.71
CA LEU A 38 8.85 -2.78 -3.86
C LEU A 38 7.53 -3.47 -3.54
N LEU A 39 6.47 -2.73 -3.22
CA LEU A 39 5.15 -3.30 -2.99
C LEU A 39 4.69 -4.12 -4.21
N LEU A 40 4.78 -3.55 -5.40
CA LEU A 40 4.42 -4.22 -6.63
C LEU A 40 5.27 -5.47 -6.88
N LEU A 41 6.57 -5.41 -6.63
CA LEU A 41 7.48 -6.55 -6.76
C LEU A 41 7.09 -7.68 -5.82
N VAL A 42 6.77 -7.36 -4.56
CA VAL A 42 6.36 -8.36 -3.56
C VAL A 42 5.00 -8.96 -3.91
N ILE A 43 4.03 -8.15 -4.39
CA ILE A 43 2.76 -8.66 -4.92
C ILE A 43 3.01 -9.60 -6.08
N GLY A 44 3.86 -9.22 -7.04
CA GLY A 44 4.22 -10.05 -8.19
C GLY A 44 4.85 -11.37 -7.79
N ALA A 45 5.79 -11.35 -6.84
CA ALA A 45 6.41 -12.55 -6.30
C ALA A 45 5.38 -13.46 -5.61
N PHE A 46 4.51 -12.89 -4.76
CA PHE A 46 3.44 -13.63 -4.08
C PHE A 46 2.50 -14.30 -5.08
N VAL A 47 1.99 -13.55 -6.08
CA VAL A 47 1.11 -14.11 -7.11
C VAL A 47 1.82 -15.20 -7.92
N SER A 48 3.10 -15.01 -8.28
CA SER A 48 3.86 -16.03 -8.99
C SER A 48 3.99 -17.33 -8.18
N LEU A 49 4.31 -17.21 -6.89
CA LEU A 49 4.42 -18.38 -6.00
C LEU A 49 3.09 -19.11 -5.81
N THR A 50 2.00 -18.37 -5.62
CA THR A 50 0.67 -18.97 -5.41
C THR A 50 0.08 -19.61 -6.68
N SER A 51 0.41 -19.08 -7.86
CA SER A 51 -0.13 -19.55 -9.13
C SER A 51 0.68 -20.68 -9.78
N SER A 52 2.01 -20.70 -9.57
CA SER A 52 2.91 -21.66 -10.26
C SER A 52 3.85 -22.41 -9.34
N GLY A 53 3.79 -22.20 -8.03
CA GLY A 53 4.67 -22.81 -7.03
C GLY A 53 6.14 -22.38 -7.12
N ARG A 54 6.47 -21.44 -8.00
CA ARG A 54 7.84 -20.95 -8.22
C ARG A 54 7.87 -19.48 -8.68
N LEU A 55 9.02 -18.85 -8.57
CA LEU A 55 9.20 -17.49 -9.08
C LEU A 55 9.41 -17.54 -10.60
N VAL A 56 8.43 -17.05 -11.35
CA VAL A 56 8.46 -16.92 -12.81
C VAL A 56 8.50 -15.45 -13.17
N ALA A 57 9.56 -14.98 -13.80
CA ALA A 57 9.77 -13.56 -14.11
C ALA A 57 8.60 -12.93 -14.87
N PHE A 58 8.03 -13.66 -15.85
CA PHE A 58 6.86 -13.19 -16.62
C PHE A 58 5.64 -12.95 -15.71
N HIS A 59 5.35 -13.84 -14.76
CA HIS A 59 4.26 -13.67 -13.81
C HIS A 59 4.51 -12.49 -12.88
N VAL A 60 5.74 -12.34 -12.38
CA VAL A 60 6.11 -11.22 -11.50
C VAL A 60 5.91 -9.90 -12.22
N VAL A 61 6.52 -9.73 -13.41
CA VAL A 61 6.45 -8.47 -14.17
C VAL A 61 5.03 -8.19 -14.65
N GLY A 62 4.32 -9.19 -15.18
CA GLY A 62 2.93 -9.05 -15.61
C GLY A 62 2.02 -8.61 -14.46
N THR A 63 2.19 -9.20 -13.28
CA THR A 63 1.45 -8.80 -12.07
C THR A 63 1.81 -7.41 -11.61
N MET A 64 3.09 -7.01 -11.65
CA MET A 64 3.51 -5.65 -11.33
C MET A 64 2.82 -4.61 -12.23
N ILE A 65 2.78 -4.86 -13.54
CA ILE A 65 2.10 -3.99 -14.50
C ILE A 65 0.60 -3.96 -14.20
N PHE A 66 -0.03 -5.12 -14.02
CA PHE A 66 -1.45 -5.23 -13.76
C PHE A 66 -1.88 -4.47 -12.49
N TRP A 67 -1.10 -4.57 -11.40
CA TRP A 67 -1.42 -3.93 -10.11
C TRP A 67 -0.86 -2.51 -9.96
N SER A 68 -0.13 -1.99 -10.96
CA SER A 68 0.48 -0.65 -10.90
C SER A 68 -0.53 0.49 -10.71
N PHE A 69 -1.78 0.29 -11.14
CA PHE A 69 -2.86 1.27 -10.94
C PHE A 69 -3.13 1.54 -9.45
N LEU A 70 -2.90 0.56 -8.58
CA LEU A 70 -3.22 0.66 -7.16
C LEU A 70 -2.42 1.78 -6.46
N PRO A 71 -1.06 1.77 -6.45
CA PRO A 71 -0.30 2.87 -5.85
C PRO A 71 -0.48 4.19 -6.59
N LEU A 72 -0.79 4.17 -7.89
CA LEU A 72 -1.08 5.40 -8.65
C LEU A 72 -2.38 6.05 -8.18
N ILE A 73 -3.48 5.31 -8.07
CA ILE A 73 -4.75 5.81 -7.54
C ILE A 73 -4.58 6.27 -6.08
N GLN A 74 -3.95 5.45 -5.25
CA GLN A 74 -3.71 5.81 -3.84
C GLN A 74 -2.90 7.11 -3.72
N GLY A 75 -1.82 7.23 -4.47
CA GLY A 75 -0.99 8.44 -4.48
C GLY A 75 -1.73 9.67 -4.98
N ALA A 76 -2.51 9.53 -6.07
CA ALA A 76 -3.29 10.63 -6.64
C ALA A 76 -4.37 11.12 -5.65
N VAL A 77 -5.16 10.21 -5.08
CA VAL A 77 -6.19 10.55 -4.09
C VAL A 77 -5.58 11.14 -2.83
N PHE A 78 -4.45 10.59 -2.36
CA PHE A 78 -3.76 11.12 -1.20
C PHE A 78 -3.22 12.53 -1.46
N ALA A 79 -2.61 12.77 -2.62
CA ALA A 79 -2.12 14.09 -3.01
C ALA A 79 -3.24 15.13 -3.12
N ALA A 80 -4.39 14.74 -3.71
CA ALA A 80 -5.57 15.59 -3.77
C ALA A 80 -6.11 15.92 -2.38
N THR A 81 -6.25 14.92 -1.51
CA THR A 81 -6.67 15.10 -0.12
C THR A 81 -5.70 16.01 0.63
N ALA A 82 -4.39 15.78 0.53
CA ALA A 82 -3.38 16.60 1.18
C ALA A 82 -3.45 18.08 0.74
N ARG A 83 -3.66 18.33 -0.56
CA ARG A 83 -3.84 19.71 -1.08
C ARG A 83 -5.08 20.40 -0.50
N LEU A 84 -6.18 19.66 -0.31
CA LEU A 84 -7.42 20.21 0.24
C LEU A 84 -7.29 20.54 1.74
N VAL A 85 -6.66 19.64 2.53
CA VAL A 85 -6.64 19.78 4.00
C VAL A 85 -5.41 20.49 4.55
N ALA A 86 -4.29 20.44 3.81
CA ALA A 86 -2.99 21.01 4.17
C ALA A 86 -2.34 21.70 2.96
N PRO A 87 -2.93 22.78 2.39
CA PRO A 87 -2.48 23.38 1.13
C PRO A 87 -1.05 23.92 1.16
N ARG A 88 -0.52 24.20 2.37
CA ARG A 88 0.86 24.66 2.56
C ARG A 88 1.88 23.52 2.58
N PHE A 89 1.42 22.26 2.70
CA PHE A 89 2.29 21.09 2.72
C PHE A 89 2.60 20.66 1.28
N GLY A 90 3.87 20.50 0.95
CA GLY A 90 4.30 20.14 -0.41
C GLY A 90 3.79 18.76 -0.84
N VAL A 91 3.23 18.65 -2.04
CA VAL A 91 2.69 17.38 -2.56
C VAL A 91 3.75 16.28 -2.62
N LYS A 92 5.00 16.62 -2.98
CA LYS A 92 6.11 15.66 -3.01
C LYS A 92 6.38 15.10 -1.62
N ALA A 93 6.41 15.94 -0.60
CA ALA A 93 6.58 15.55 0.79
C ALA A 93 5.39 14.70 1.28
N ALA A 94 4.17 15.10 0.94
CA ALA A 94 2.97 14.34 1.25
C ALA A 94 3.02 12.91 0.68
N LEU A 95 3.37 12.76 -0.60
CA LEU A 95 3.52 11.46 -1.24
C LEU A 95 4.66 10.64 -0.63
N ALA A 96 5.78 11.27 -0.29
CA ALA A 96 6.89 10.60 0.36
C ALA A 96 6.50 10.04 1.73
N LEU A 97 5.74 10.78 2.54
CA LEU A 97 5.19 10.30 3.80
C LEU A 97 4.15 9.19 3.60
N HIS A 98 3.26 9.36 2.62
CA HIS A 98 2.22 8.37 2.32
C HIS A 98 2.80 6.99 1.99
N PHE A 99 3.78 6.93 1.08
CA PHE A 99 4.37 5.65 0.67
C PHE A 99 5.19 4.96 1.79
N ARG A 100 5.57 5.67 2.84
CA ARG A 100 6.12 5.04 4.04
C ARG A 100 5.07 4.24 4.82
N GLY A 101 3.81 4.63 4.72
CA GLY A 101 2.67 3.90 5.28
C GLY A 101 2.44 2.51 4.66
N TYR A 102 3.20 2.12 3.63
CA TYR A 102 3.13 0.77 3.03
C TYR A 102 3.88 -0.31 3.85
N ALA A 103 4.60 0.06 4.89
CA ALA A 103 5.37 -0.88 5.70
C ALA A 103 4.55 -2.10 6.20
N PRO A 104 3.30 -1.97 6.72
CA PRO A 104 2.50 -3.14 7.11
C PRO A 104 2.22 -4.08 5.94
N TRP A 105 1.93 -3.53 4.77
CA TRP A 105 1.67 -4.32 3.56
C TRP A 105 2.91 -5.06 3.06
N HIS A 106 4.08 -4.41 3.09
CA HIS A 106 5.33 -5.08 2.77
C HIS A 106 5.58 -6.28 3.70
N LEU A 107 5.41 -6.09 5.01
CA LEU A 107 5.60 -7.16 5.99
C LEU A 107 4.62 -8.31 5.80
N PHE A 108 3.32 -8.00 5.63
CA PHE A 108 2.29 -9.00 5.39
C PHE A 108 2.58 -9.83 4.14
N LEU A 109 2.84 -9.17 3.01
CA LEU A 109 3.09 -9.84 1.74
C LEU A 109 4.41 -10.61 1.73
N LEU A 110 5.48 -10.05 2.33
CA LEU A 110 6.77 -10.75 2.45
C LEU A 110 6.65 -11.99 3.33
N ALA A 111 5.94 -11.90 4.46
CA ALA A 111 5.71 -13.06 5.33
C ALA A 111 4.90 -14.13 4.60
N THR A 112 3.83 -13.75 3.89
CA THR A 112 2.98 -14.69 3.15
C THR A 112 3.74 -15.30 1.96
N ALA A 113 4.49 -14.50 1.21
CA ALA A 113 5.35 -14.98 0.13
C ALA A 113 6.46 -15.92 0.64
N GLY A 114 7.05 -15.60 1.81
CA GLY A 114 8.03 -16.46 2.47
C GLY A 114 7.44 -17.83 2.83
N VAL A 115 6.23 -17.84 3.43
CA VAL A 115 5.53 -19.12 3.70
C VAL A 115 5.31 -19.91 2.41
N CYS A 116 4.84 -19.26 1.34
CA CYS A 116 4.62 -19.92 0.04
C CYS A 116 5.91 -20.46 -0.58
N LEU A 117 7.04 -19.76 -0.40
CA LEU A 117 8.34 -20.17 -0.96
C LEU A 117 8.84 -21.49 -0.36
N PHE A 118 8.58 -21.74 0.91
CA PHE A 118 9.04 -22.91 1.63
C PHE A 118 7.96 -24.00 1.79
N ALA A 119 6.72 -23.75 1.36
CA ALA A 119 5.63 -24.69 1.44
C ALA A 119 5.78 -25.78 0.36
N PRO A 120 5.71 -27.08 0.72
CA PRO A 120 5.73 -28.16 -0.26
C PRO A 120 4.46 -28.19 -1.12
N ASP A 121 3.32 -27.77 -0.55
CA ASP A 121 2.04 -27.56 -1.23
C ASP A 121 1.47 -26.21 -0.80
N VAL A 122 1.65 -25.21 -1.68
CA VAL A 122 1.22 -23.82 -1.43
C VAL A 122 -0.30 -23.74 -1.28
N ALA A 123 -1.06 -24.50 -2.09
CA ALA A 123 -2.52 -24.44 -2.06
C ALA A 123 -3.07 -25.00 -0.74
N ALA A 124 -2.55 -26.11 -0.28
CA ALA A 124 -2.93 -26.71 1.01
C ALA A 124 -2.58 -25.79 2.18
N VAL A 125 -1.39 -25.21 2.20
CA VAL A 125 -0.96 -24.29 3.26
C VAL A 125 -1.82 -23.01 3.26
N MET A 126 -2.08 -22.41 2.11
CA MET A 126 -2.93 -21.21 2.02
C MET A 126 -4.37 -21.49 2.47
N LEU A 127 -4.92 -22.65 2.08
CA LEU A 127 -6.24 -23.08 2.53
C LEU A 127 -6.29 -23.28 4.06
N ALA A 128 -5.26 -23.88 4.64
CA ALA A 128 -5.14 -24.05 6.08
C ALA A 128 -5.08 -22.69 6.80
N LEU A 129 -4.25 -21.75 6.34
CA LEU A 129 -4.14 -20.40 6.91
C LEU A 129 -5.48 -19.63 6.82
N LEU A 130 -6.24 -19.81 5.74
CA LEU A 130 -7.59 -19.26 5.61
C LEU A 130 -8.56 -19.92 6.60
N ARG A 131 -8.58 -21.24 6.64
CA ARG A 131 -9.51 -22.03 7.48
C ARG A 131 -9.32 -21.78 8.97
N PHE A 132 -8.08 -21.63 9.42
CA PHE A 132 -7.77 -21.32 10.83
C PHE A 132 -7.84 -19.83 11.16
N GLY A 133 -8.26 -18.98 10.24
CA GLY A 133 -8.41 -17.55 10.46
C GLY A 133 -7.10 -16.77 10.57
N VAL A 134 -5.95 -17.40 10.35
CA VAL A 134 -4.63 -16.75 10.45
C VAL A 134 -4.46 -15.68 9.38
N LEU A 135 -4.74 -16.03 8.12
CA LEU A 135 -4.62 -15.09 7.01
C LEU A 135 -5.60 -13.90 7.10
N PRO A 136 -6.91 -14.12 7.37
CA PRO A 136 -7.84 -13.03 7.62
C PRO A 136 -7.44 -12.16 8.82
N GLY A 137 -6.96 -12.77 9.91
CA GLY A 137 -6.48 -12.03 11.08
C GLY A 137 -5.29 -11.13 10.78
N LEU A 138 -4.28 -11.64 10.06
CA LEU A 138 -3.12 -10.87 9.61
C LEU A 138 -3.52 -9.75 8.65
N LEU A 139 -4.44 -10.03 7.71
CA LEU A 139 -4.97 -9.03 6.80
C LEU A 139 -5.68 -7.90 7.56
N LEU A 140 -6.55 -8.25 8.52
CA LEU A 140 -7.23 -7.25 9.35
C LEU A 140 -6.24 -6.41 10.16
N ALA A 141 -5.24 -7.04 10.79
CA ALA A 141 -4.18 -6.33 11.51
C ALA A 141 -3.40 -5.37 10.59
N THR A 142 -3.11 -5.79 9.35
CA THR A 142 -2.46 -4.96 8.34
C THR A 142 -3.32 -3.75 7.96
N TRP A 143 -4.63 -3.93 7.78
CA TRP A 143 -5.58 -2.86 7.52
C TRP A 143 -5.64 -1.85 8.67
N ILE A 144 -5.74 -2.33 9.91
CA ILE A 144 -5.76 -1.47 11.12
C ILE A 144 -4.44 -0.68 11.22
N ALA A 145 -3.31 -1.35 11.07
CA ALA A 145 -1.99 -0.70 11.11
C ALA A 145 -1.86 0.37 10.01
N SER A 146 -2.28 0.07 8.78
CA SER A 146 -2.26 1.03 7.66
C SER A 146 -3.18 2.23 7.92
N GLY A 147 -4.36 2.00 8.50
CA GLY A 147 -5.27 3.07 8.91
C GLY A 147 -4.64 3.98 9.97
N LEU A 148 -4.02 3.39 11.00
CA LEU A 148 -3.30 4.12 12.04
C LEU A 148 -2.15 4.96 11.46
N LEU A 149 -1.36 4.39 10.54
CA LEU A 149 -0.27 5.10 9.88
C LEU A 149 -0.78 6.25 9.01
N THR A 150 -1.89 6.05 8.29
CA THR A 150 -2.53 7.11 7.49
C THR A 150 -3.02 8.25 8.40
N PHE A 151 -3.67 7.93 9.51
CA PHE A 151 -4.09 8.91 10.50
C PHE A 151 -2.89 9.66 11.10
N ALA A 152 -1.84 8.94 11.50
CA ALA A 152 -0.62 9.53 12.06
C ALA A 152 0.10 10.44 11.04
N CYS A 153 0.09 10.07 9.76
CA CYS A 153 0.61 10.89 8.67
C CYS A 153 -0.13 12.25 8.59
N PHE A 154 -1.46 12.25 8.59
CA PHE A 154 -2.25 13.50 8.60
C PHE A 154 -2.08 14.27 9.92
N ARG A 155 -2.09 13.57 11.06
CA ARG A 155 -2.05 14.20 12.39
C ARG A 155 -0.69 14.80 12.71
N SER A 156 0.37 14.05 12.57
CA SER A 156 1.74 14.46 12.98
C SER A 156 2.59 14.86 11.79
N GLY A 157 2.51 14.15 10.67
CA GLY A 157 3.26 14.46 9.46
C GLY A 157 2.81 15.79 8.82
N MET A 158 1.51 16.09 8.80
CA MET A 158 0.96 17.32 8.26
C MET A 158 0.50 18.32 9.34
N ALA A 159 0.78 18.02 10.61
CA ALA A 159 0.45 18.88 11.77
C ALA A 159 -1.04 19.29 11.87
N LEU A 160 -1.96 18.41 11.45
CA LEU A 160 -3.40 18.69 11.52
C LEU A 160 -3.94 18.45 12.93
N SER A 161 -5.02 19.14 13.32
CA SER A 161 -5.79 18.81 14.53
C SER A 161 -6.41 17.43 14.41
N ARG A 162 -6.78 16.80 15.55
CA ARG A 162 -7.40 15.45 15.52
C ARG A 162 -8.62 15.37 14.61
N GLY A 163 -9.55 16.33 14.74
CA GLY A 163 -10.76 16.35 13.90
C GLY A 163 -10.44 16.50 12.41
N ARG A 164 -9.51 17.40 12.05
CA ARG A 164 -9.08 17.58 10.65
C ARG A 164 -8.35 16.35 10.11
N ALA A 165 -7.53 15.68 10.93
CA ALA A 165 -6.85 14.44 10.53
C ALA A 165 -7.85 13.30 10.30
N SER A 166 -8.89 13.15 11.16
CA SER A 166 -9.97 12.17 10.97
C SER A 166 -10.78 12.47 9.71
N ALA A 167 -11.14 13.73 9.47
CA ALA A 167 -11.84 14.13 8.24
C ALA A 167 -11.00 13.90 6.99
N ALA A 168 -9.70 14.21 7.03
CA ALA A 168 -8.77 13.95 5.94
C ALA A 168 -8.65 12.45 5.65
N MET A 169 -8.55 11.62 6.67
CA MET A 169 -8.51 10.16 6.54
C MET A 169 -9.81 9.62 5.92
N ALA A 170 -10.97 10.09 6.38
CA ALA A 170 -12.27 9.71 5.82
C ALA A 170 -12.37 10.11 4.34
N LEU A 171 -12.00 11.36 4.00
CA LEU A 171 -11.98 11.86 2.64
C LEU A 171 -11.05 11.02 1.73
N TYR A 172 -9.86 10.70 2.23
CA TYR A 172 -8.91 9.85 1.51
C TYR A 172 -9.49 8.47 1.21
N TYR A 173 -10.04 7.77 2.22
CA TYR A 173 -10.58 6.42 2.01
C TYR A 173 -11.84 6.42 1.14
N LEU A 174 -12.73 7.38 1.31
CA LEU A 174 -13.90 7.54 0.42
C LEU A 174 -13.47 7.80 -1.02
N GLY A 175 -12.53 8.72 -1.24
CA GLY A 175 -11.99 9.00 -2.56
C GLY A 175 -11.29 7.79 -3.18
N TYR A 176 -10.51 7.07 -2.38
CA TYR A 176 -9.80 5.88 -2.83
C TYR A 176 -10.77 4.75 -3.22
N VAL A 177 -11.75 4.42 -2.37
CA VAL A 177 -12.76 3.40 -2.66
C VAL A 177 -13.56 3.79 -3.90
N SER A 178 -14.02 5.05 -3.99
CA SER A 178 -14.75 5.54 -5.16
C SER A 178 -13.94 5.42 -6.45
N ALA A 179 -12.65 5.78 -6.41
CA ALA A 179 -11.77 5.68 -7.57
C ALA A 179 -11.53 4.22 -8.00
N ILE A 180 -11.36 3.31 -7.05
CA ILE A 180 -11.22 1.86 -7.33
C ILE A 180 -12.51 1.30 -7.93
N VAL A 181 -13.67 1.59 -7.35
CA VAL A 181 -14.96 1.14 -7.89
C VAL A 181 -15.16 1.68 -9.31
N SER A 182 -14.91 2.97 -9.54
CA SER A 182 -15.01 3.59 -10.87
C SER A 182 -14.07 2.93 -11.88
N TYR A 183 -12.83 2.61 -11.47
CA TYR A 183 -11.87 1.90 -12.31
C TYR A 183 -12.40 0.52 -12.73
N TYR A 184 -12.90 -0.28 -11.79
CA TYR A 184 -13.45 -1.61 -12.10
C TYR A 184 -14.70 -1.55 -12.97
N LEU A 185 -15.59 -0.58 -12.72
CA LEU A 185 -16.77 -0.38 -13.57
C LEU A 185 -16.38 -0.01 -15.01
N ALA A 186 -15.40 0.89 -15.17
CA ALA A 186 -14.88 1.25 -16.48
C ALA A 186 -14.23 0.05 -17.18
N MET A 187 -13.41 -0.72 -16.47
CA MET A 187 -12.76 -1.90 -17.05
C MET A 187 -13.76 -2.98 -17.47
N ASN A 188 -14.83 -3.20 -16.70
CA ASN A 188 -15.89 -4.15 -17.06
C ASN A 188 -16.67 -3.73 -18.32
N GLN A 189 -16.73 -2.44 -18.63
CA GLN A 189 -17.34 -1.96 -19.88
C GLN A 189 -16.41 -2.07 -21.09
N ILE A 190 -15.09 -1.94 -20.87
CA ILE A 190 -14.08 -1.98 -21.95
C ILE A 190 -13.70 -3.42 -22.29
N GLN A 191 -13.63 -4.31 -21.30
CA GLN A 191 -13.16 -5.70 -21.47
C GLN A 191 -13.91 -6.49 -22.55
N PRO A 192 -15.26 -6.43 -22.66
CA PRO A 192 -15.99 -7.14 -23.72
C PRO A 192 -15.70 -6.62 -25.14
N GLN A 193 -15.12 -5.43 -25.28
CA GLN A 193 -14.80 -4.81 -26.55
C GLN A 193 -13.36 -5.07 -27.01
N LEU A 194 -12.55 -5.74 -26.18
CA LEU A 194 -11.19 -6.06 -26.52
C LEU A 194 -11.15 -7.31 -27.41
N PRO A 195 -10.37 -7.32 -28.51
CA PRO A 195 -10.37 -8.40 -29.50
C PRO A 195 -9.85 -9.75 -28.97
N TRP A 196 -9.33 -9.78 -27.75
CA TRP A 196 -8.85 -10.98 -27.05
C TRP A 196 -9.74 -11.36 -25.84
N ALA A 197 -10.86 -10.72 -25.63
CA ALA A 197 -11.81 -11.14 -24.59
C ALA A 197 -12.50 -12.43 -25.04
N PRO A 198 -12.54 -13.49 -24.19
CA PRO A 198 -13.18 -14.77 -24.52
C PRO A 198 -14.68 -14.64 -24.74
#